data_74b9dbf0bc4cb19c653894072a395fa9
#
_entry.id   74b9dbf0bc4cb19c653894072a395fa9
#
_cell.length_a   1.000
_cell.length_b   1.000
_cell.length_c   1.000
_cell.angle_alpha   90.00
_cell.angle_beta   90.00
_cell.angle_gamma   90.00
#
_symmetry.space_group_name_H-M   'P 1'
#
loop_
_entity.id
_entity.type
_entity.pdbx_description
1 polymer ?
#
loop_
_entity_poly.entity_id
_entity_poly.type
_entity_poly.pdbx_seq_one_letter_code
_entity_poly.pdbx_strand_id
1 'polypeptide(L)'
;LMHFAGGLIASGQIANYNIIFFNVHNFKYVNKVFSYEQGDIILRNYAQHIKNIMGNDEIVARLGGDNFVLVFHKERREKLIEQLQNIRIHHQWQMKEREFVFGATIGVSNLNGITVPRAIMGRASIAYQAARQKGVGSVVEFSPEIEQEILANQSIVSNFLPALQAKEFVIYYQPKVNVADRTMYGAEALVRWIRNGKMVPPMQFIPQLEREGSVCKLDYYVLESVCAFLKDRQNKGLSVVPISVNYSRRHLEEENLVERTLEIIDRYGVDHHLIEIELTESEDFQNYEIMSGIIDEFKANGIGTSIDDFGTGFSSLNMIKEVDLETIKIDKSFIPLETDYPGKDRDLVMFHSIVQLINELDKKSIAEGVETVEQIEYLKGVGCDIVQGYVFDKPLPQEIFEERLASAHPYENI
;
A
#
# COMPACT_ATOMS: atom_id res chain seq x y z
N LEU A 1 -26.95 16.94 -18.78
CA LEU A 1 -25.75 16.32 -19.32
C LEU A 1 -26.05 15.35 -20.47
N MET A 2 -26.88 14.30 -20.26
CA MET A 2 -27.19 13.30 -21.30
C MET A 2 -27.89 13.89 -22.52
N HIS A 3 -28.83 14.81 -22.34
CA HIS A 3 -29.47 15.53 -23.42
C HIS A 3 -28.48 16.34 -24.26
N PHE A 4 -27.59 17.07 -23.60
CA PHE A 4 -26.52 17.85 -24.23
C PHE A 4 -25.58 16.96 -25.05
N ALA A 5 -25.11 15.85 -24.46
CA ALA A 5 -24.28 14.86 -25.14
C ALA A 5 -24.97 14.25 -26.35
N GLY A 6 -26.26 13.94 -26.23
CA GLY A 6 -27.10 13.47 -27.36
C GLY A 6 -27.17 14.45 -28.52
N GLY A 7 -27.29 15.75 -28.21
CA GLY A 7 -27.26 16.82 -29.22
C GLY A 7 -25.93 16.91 -29.95
N LEU A 8 -24.81 16.80 -29.22
CA LEU A 8 -23.46 16.81 -29.80
C LEU A 8 -23.19 15.59 -30.69
N ILE A 9 -23.71 14.41 -30.29
CA ILE A 9 -23.62 13.20 -31.14
C ILE A 9 -24.44 13.37 -32.41
N ALA A 10 -25.70 13.82 -32.28
CA ALA A 10 -26.59 14.00 -33.44
C ALA A 10 -26.06 15.03 -34.44
N SER A 11 -25.41 16.08 -33.97
CA SER A 11 -24.79 17.12 -34.83
C SER A 11 -23.38 16.74 -35.35
N GLY A 12 -22.83 15.58 -34.95
CA GLY A 12 -21.47 15.18 -35.31
C GLY A 12 -20.34 16.00 -34.63
N GLN A 13 -20.67 16.85 -33.65
CA GLN A 13 -19.70 17.76 -33.03
C GLN A 13 -19.00 17.16 -31.80
N ILE A 14 -19.41 15.99 -31.34
CA ILE A 14 -18.91 15.35 -30.10
C ILE A 14 -17.39 15.25 -30.03
N ALA A 15 -16.72 15.03 -31.15
CA ALA A 15 -15.26 14.91 -31.24
C ALA A 15 -14.49 16.23 -30.95
N ASN A 16 -15.18 17.38 -30.91
CA ASN A 16 -14.59 18.67 -30.58
C ASN A 16 -14.61 18.97 -29.08
N TYR A 17 -15.19 18.06 -28.28
CA TYR A 17 -15.39 18.24 -26.85
C TYR A 17 -14.59 17.25 -26.02
N ASN A 18 -14.26 17.70 -24.82
CA ASN A 18 -13.75 16.86 -23.74
C ASN A 18 -14.76 16.82 -22.60
N ILE A 19 -14.62 15.82 -21.75
CA ILE A 19 -15.34 15.74 -20.48
C ILE A 19 -14.34 15.72 -19.33
N ILE A 20 -14.65 16.42 -18.25
CA ILE A 20 -13.99 16.32 -16.96
C ILE A 20 -14.99 15.81 -15.93
N PHE A 21 -14.60 14.81 -15.15
CA PHE A 21 -15.22 14.47 -13.87
C PHE A 21 -14.23 14.81 -12.75
N PHE A 22 -14.67 15.55 -11.75
CA PHE A 22 -13.79 15.93 -10.64
C PHE A 22 -14.53 16.05 -9.32
N ASN A 23 -13.75 15.97 -8.24
CA ASN A 23 -14.18 16.19 -6.87
C ASN A 23 -13.41 17.38 -6.28
N VAL A 24 -14.11 18.21 -5.51
CA VAL A 24 -13.53 19.38 -4.84
C VAL A 24 -12.81 18.94 -3.57
N HIS A 25 -11.56 19.35 -3.42
CA HIS A 25 -10.75 18.95 -2.26
C HIS A 25 -11.22 19.61 -0.96
N ASN A 26 -11.00 18.88 0.14
CA ASN A 26 -11.17 19.38 1.51
C ASN A 26 -12.57 19.89 1.86
N PHE A 27 -13.59 19.57 1.04
CA PHE A 27 -14.94 20.06 1.30
C PHE A 27 -15.55 19.44 2.58
N LYS A 28 -15.14 18.23 2.97
CA LYS A 28 -15.53 17.63 4.26
C LYS A 28 -15.06 18.47 5.44
N TYR A 29 -13.87 19.08 5.35
CA TYR A 29 -13.35 19.99 6.37
C TYR A 29 -14.21 21.25 6.49
N VAL A 30 -14.68 21.81 5.37
CA VAL A 30 -15.61 22.96 5.36
C VAL A 30 -16.87 22.62 6.12
N ASN A 31 -17.49 21.46 5.86
CA ASN A 31 -18.69 21.02 6.58
C ASN A 31 -18.45 20.81 8.09
N LYS A 32 -17.27 20.30 8.48
CA LYS A 32 -16.90 20.09 9.88
C LYS A 32 -16.71 21.40 10.64
N VAL A 33 -16.18 22.43 9.98
CA VAL A 33 -15.85 23.72 10.62
C VAL A 33 -17.04 24.70 10.61
N PHE A 34 -17.86 24.72 9.54
CA PHE A 34 -18.88 25.76 9.30
C PHE A 34 -20.33 25.27 9.39
N SER A 35 -20.61 24.02 9.41
CA SER A 35 -21.90 23.32 9.28
C SER A 35 -22.26 22.94 7.83
N TYR A 36 -23.15 21.95 7.70
CA TYR A 36 -23.64 21.50 6.40
C TYR A 36 -24.38 22.57 5.61
N GLU A 37 -25.15 23.47 6.30
CA GLU A 37 -25.89 24.57 5.65
C GLU A 37 -24.95 25.58 4.98
N GLN A 38 -23.86 25.92 5.67
CA GLN A 38 -22.87 26.86 5.13
C GLN A 38 -22.04 26.21 4.03
N GLY A 39 -21.71 24.92 4.17
CA GLY A 39 -21.08 24.14 3.12
C GLY A 39 -21.91 24.14 1.82
N ASP A 40 -23.22 23.99 1.91
CA ASP A 40 -24.11 24.04 0.74
C ASP A 40 -24.12 25.44 0.06
N ILE A 41 -24.01 26.51 0.84
CA ILE A 41 -23.90 27.87 0.27
C ILE A 41 -22.56 28.01 -0.47
N ILE A 42 -21.47 27.59 0.14
CA ILE A 42 -20.13 27.63 -0.48
C ILE A 42 -20.09 26.78 -1.77
N LEU A 43 -20.70 25.60 -1.78
CA LEU A 43 -20.82 24.78 -3.01
C LEU A 43 -21.68 25.41 -4.10
N ARG A 44 -22.74 26.15 -3.73
CA ARG A 44 -23.52 26.90 -4.72
C ARG A 44 -22.69 28.02 -5.34
N ASN A 45 -21.93 28.75 -4.52
CA ASN A 45 -21.02 29.78 -5.01
C ASN A 45 -19.93 29.21 -5.90
N TYR A 46 -19.36 28.05 -5.51
CA TYR A 46 -18.41 27.31 -6.31
C TYR A 46 -19.00 26.86 -7.66
N ALA A 47 -20.20 26.27 -7.66
CA ALA A 47 -20.91 25.90 -8.88
C ALA A 47 -21.21 27.09 -9.79
N GLN A 48 -21.61 28.23 -9.19
CA GLN A 48 -21.85 29.46 -9.94
C GLN A 48 -20.55 30.01 -10.54
N HIS A 49 -19.44 29.96 -9.81
CA HIS A 49 -18.13 30.36 -10.32
C HIS A 49 -17.74 29.52 -11.55
N ILE A 50 -17.89 28.19 -11.47
CA ILE A 50 -17.62 27.31 -12.60
C ILE A 50 -18.52 27.66 -13.78
N LYS A 51 -19.84 27.86 -13.54
CA LYS A 51 -20.77 28.23 -14.58
C LYS A 51 -20.36 29.52 -15.31
N ASN A 52 -19.81 30.52 -14.58
CA ASN A 52 -19.36 31.76 -15.16
C ASN A 52 -18.12 31.65 -16.03
N ILE A 53 -17.28 30.63 -15.82
CA ILE A 53 -16.09 30.37 -16.65
C ILE A 53 -16.41 29.47 -17.84
N MET A 54 -17.60 28.84 -17.91
CA MET A 54 -18.03 28.00 -19.04
C MET A 54 -18.54 28.87 -20.20
N GLY A 55 -18.36 28.35 -21.42
CA GLY A 55 -18.89 28.93 -22.65
C GLY A 55 -20.40 28.66 -22.81
N ASN A 56 -21.04 29.36 -23.75
CA ASN A 56 -22.49 29.24 -24.01
C ASN A 56 -22.89 27.85 -24.52
N ASP A 57 -21.98 27.16 -25.17
CA ASP A 57 -22.13 25.84 -25.76
C ASP A 57 -21.38 24.75 -24.96
N GLU A 58 -21.17 25.00 -23.68
CA GLU A 58 -20.53 24.11 -22.72
C GLU A 58 -21.48 23.86 -21.53
N ILE A 59 -21.29 22.80 -20.80
CA ILE A 59 -22.17 22.45 -19.69
C ILE A 59 -21.40 22.06 -18.44
N VAL A 60 -21.90 22.52 -17.29
CA VAL A 60 -21.54 22.03 -15.96
C VAL A 60 -22.72 21.31 -15.32
N ALA A 61 -22.44 20.18 -14.67
CA ALA A 61 -23.42 19.44 -13.88
C ALA A 61 -22.82 19.05 -12.53
N ARG A 62 -23.58 19.26 -11.45
CA ARG A 62 -23.26 18.71 -10.12
C ARG A 62 -23.96 17.36 -9.98
N LEU A 63 -23.22 16.32 -9.66
CA LEU A 63 -23.74 14.94 -9.54
C LEU A 63 -24.22 14.63 -8.12
N GLY A 64 -23.75 15.37 -7.14
CA GLY A 64 -24.04 15.19 -5.71
C GLY A 64 -22.82 15.49 -4.86
N GLY A 65 -23.04 16.00 -3.64
CA GLY A 65 -21.95 16.42 -2.76
C GLY A 65 -21.01 17.41 -3.47
N ASP A 66 -19.73 17.09 -3.48
CA ASP A 66 -18.61 17.84 -4.03
C ASP A 66 -18.14 17.34 -5.41
N ASN A 67 -18.99 16.52 -6.10
CA ASN A 67 -18.69 15.94 -7.41
C ASN A 67 -19.33 16.72 -8.55
N PHE A 68 -18.52 17.06 -9.54
CA PHE A 68 -18.92 17.84 -10.70
C PHE A 68 -18.48 17.21 -12.02
N VAL A 69 -19.21 17.53 -13.09
CA VAL A 69 -18.87 17.14 -14.45
C VAL A 69 -18.96 18.36 -15.37
N LEU A 70 -17.97 18.52 -16.23
CA LEU A 70 -17.94 19.52 -17.28
C LEU A 70 -17.86 18.84 -18.65
N VAL A 71 -18.59 19.36 -19.65
CA VAL A 71 -18.37 19.05 -21.07
C VAL A 71 -18.07 20.37 -21.77
N PHE A 72 -16.92 20.44 -22.43
CA PHE A 72 -16.33 21.69 -22.89
C PHE A 72 -15.47 21.48 -24.16
N HIS A 73 -15.21 22.52 -24.89
CA HIS A 73 -14.36 22.48 -26.09
C HIS A 73 -12.94 22.05 -25.79
N LYS A 74 -12.39 21.09 -26.53
CA LYS A 74 -11.06 20.49 -26.31
C LYS A 74 -9.93 21.52 -26.22
N GLU A 75 -10.04 22.64 -26.95
CA GLU A 75 -9.04 23.69 -26.98
C GLU A 75 -8.88 24.43 -25.65
N ARG A 76 -9.88 24.34 -24.76
CA ARG A 76 -9.89 24.97 -23.45
C ARG A 76 -9.36 24.08 -22.32
N ARG A 77 -8.94 22.88 -22.65
CA ARG A 77 -8.57 21.83 -21.70
C ARG A 77 -7.57 22.31 -20.64
N GLU A 78 -6.41 22.78 -21.07
CA GLU A 78 -5.32 23.15 -20.16
C GLU A 78 -5.75 24.31 -19.24
N LYS A 79 -6.37 25.32 -19.82
CA LYS A 79 -6.86 26.48 -19.07
C LYS A 79 -7.92 26.12 -18.05
N LEU A 80 -8.86 25.22 -18.37
CA LEU A 80 -9.89 24.79 -17.42
C LEU A 80 -9.31 23.93 -16.31
N ILE A 81 -8.37 23.03 -16.61
CA ILE A 81 -7.70 22.20 -15.58
C ILE A 81 -6.94 23.13 -14.61
N GLU A 82 -6.17 24.10 -15.10
CA GLU A 82 -5.46 25.07 -14.27
C GLU A 82 -6.42 25.86 -13.37
N GLN A 83 -7.53 26.34 -13.95
CA GLN A 83 -8.56 27.08 -13.18
C GLN A 83 -9.19 26.21 -12.08
N LEU A 84 -9.49 24.93 -12.37
CA LEU A 84 -10.09 24.01 -11.39
C LEU A 84 -9.14 23.67 -10.23
N GLN A 85 -7.84 23.77 -10.43
CA GLN A 85 -6.84 23.51 -9.38
C GLN A 85 -6.71 24.67 -8.37
N ASN A 86 -7.27 25.85 -8.64
CA ASN A 86 -7.11 27.01 -7.78
C ASN A 86 -8.34 27.92 -7.83
N ILE A 87 -9.51 27.39 -7.47
CA ILE A 87 -10.74 28.19 -7.39
C ILE A 87 -10.81 28.88 -6.04
N ARG A 88 -10.96 30.21 -6.06
CA ARG A 88 -11.11 31.05 -4.87
C ARG A 88 -12.56 31.43 -4.69
N ILE A 89 -13.13 31.13 -3.52
CA ILE A 89 -14.49 31.45 -3.15
C ILE A 89 -14.48 32.33 -1.90
N HIS A 90 -15.06 33.51 -2.03
CA HIS A 90 -15.29 34.44 -0.91
C HIS A 90 -16.63 34.11 -0.27
N HIS A 91 -16.64 34.01 1.05
CA HIS A 91 -17.83 33.72 1.84
C HIS A 91 -17.85 34.54 3.11
N GLN A 92 -19.00 35.20 3.40
CA GLN A 92 -19.21 35.92 4.64
C GLN A 92 -19.75 35.00 5.72
N TRP A 93 -19.02 34.94 6.87
CA TRP A 93 -19.41 34.15 8.03
C TRP A 93 -19.18 34.98 9.31
N GLN A 94 -20.21 35.13 10.14
CA GLN A 94 -20.14 35.88 11.41
C GLN A 94 -19.50 37.29 11.26
N MET A 95 -19.94 38.07 10.27
CA MET A 95 -19.44 39.40 9.91
C MET A 95 -17.97 39.48 9.48
N LYS A 96 -17.34 38.31 9.21
CA LYS A 96 -15.98 38.24 8.65
C LYS A 96 -16.02 37.63 7.25
N GLU A 97 -15.32 38.26 6.32
CA GLU A 97 -15.07 37.69 5.02
C GLU A 97 -13.97 36.64 5.11
N ARG A 98 -14.19 35.47 4.52
CA ARG A 98 -13.21 34.39 4.42
C ARG A 98 -13.04 33.99 2.98
N GLU A 99 -11.78 33.77 2.59
CA GLU A 99 -11.42 33.23 1.30
C GLU A 99 -11.15 31.74 1.47
N PHE A 100 -11.76 30.93 0.60
CA PHE A 100 -11.51 29.50 0.48
C PHE A 100 -10.82 29.22 -0.86
N VAL A 101 -9.72 28.49 -0.83
CA VAL A 101 -9.03 28.05 -2.02
C VAL A 101 -9.30 26.54 -2.19
N PHE A 102 -9.92 26.19 -3.32
CA PHE A 102 -10.27 24.82 -3.65
C PHE A 102 -9.47 24.32 -4.83
N GLY A 103 -8.83 23.17 -4.64
CA GLY A 103 -8.32 22.38 -5.73
C GLY A 103 -9.26 21.23 -6.09
N ALA A 104 -8.90 20.47 -7.11
CA ALA A 104 -9.71 19.35 -7.58
C ALA A 104 -8.85 18.15 -7.95
N THR A 105 -9.35 16.93 -7.69
CA THR A 105 -8.86 15.70 -8.32
C THR A 105 -9.66 15.45 -9.58
N ILE A 106 -9.00 15.30 -10.72
CA ILE A 106 -9.61 15.45 -12.06
C ILE A 106 -9.37 14.20 -12.90
N GLY A 107 -10.46 13.61 -13.41
CA GLY A 107 -10.44 12.69 -14.53
C GLY A 107 -10.91 13.38 -15.80
N VAL A 108 -10.11 13.32 -16.86
CA VAL A 108 -10.42 13.94 -18.15
C VAL A 108 -10.47 12.89 -19.26
N SER A 109 -11.37 13.05 -20.22
CA SER A 109 -11.41 12.22 -21.44
C SER A 109 -11.77 13.07 -22.64
N ASN A 110 -11.16 12.75 -23.79
CA ASN A 110 -11.69 13.18 -25.07
C ASN A 110 -12.96 12.39 -25.39
N LEU A 111 -13.81 12.96 -26.25
CA LEU A 111 -15.09 12.35 -26.63
C LEU A 111 -15.07 11.74 -28.05
N ASN A 112 -13.87 11.55 -28.63
CA ASN A 112 -13.72 10.91 -29.92
C ASN A 112 -14.29 9.48 -29.94
N GLY A 113 -15.01 9.15 -30.98
CA GLY A 113 -15.57 7.81 -31.19
C GLY A 113 -16.74 7.45 -30.26
N ILE A 114 -17.25 8.40 -29.48
CA ILE A 114 -18.44 8.19 -28.65
C ILE A 114 -19.69 8.31 -29.49
N THR A 115 -20.49 7.24 -29.50
CA THR A 115 -21.76 7.13 -30.23
C THR A 115 -22.97 7.06 -29.30
N VAL A 116 -22.78 6.81 -28.01
CA VAL A 116 -23.83 6.66 -27.00
C VAL A 116 -23.61 7.62 -25.86
N PRO A 117 -24.60 8.47 -25.49
CA PRO A 117 -24.41 9.49 -24.44
C PRO A 117 -23.93 8.95 -23.07
N ARG A 118 -24.31 7.73 -22.69
CA ARG A 118 -23.86 7.12 -21.43
C ARG A 118 -22.36 6.84 -21.38
N ALA A 119 -21.73 6.60 -22.54
CA ALA A 119 -20.31 6.26 -22.59
C ALA A 119 -19.39 7.42 -22.17
N ILE A 120 -19.85 8.69 -22.30
CA ILE A 120 -19.06 9.86 -21.87
C ILE A 120 -18.75 9.80 -20.37
N MET A 121 -19.74 9.42 -19.55
CA MET A 121 -19.58 9.33 -18.11
C MET A 121 -18.66 8.17 -17.70
N GLY A 122 -18.75 7.03 -18.41
CA GLY A 122 -17.91 5.86 -18.14
C GLY A 122 -16.43 6.22 -18.22
N ARG A 123 -15.98 6.81 -19.32
CA ARG A 123 -14.58 7.22 -19.52
C ARG A 123 -14.11 8.24 -18.48
N ALA A 124 -14.90 9.28 -18.23
CA ALA A 124 -14.56 10.30 -17.25
C ALA A 124 -14.48 9.75 -15.82
N SER A 125 -15.39 8.83 -15.46
CA SER A 125 -15.40 8.17 -14.16
C SER A 125 -14.16 7.28 -13.95
N ILE A 126 -13.77 6.51 -14.97
CA ILE A 126 -12.57 5.67 -14.95
C ILE A 126 -11.31 6.53 -14.76
N ALA A 127 -11.18 7.61 -15.55
CA ALA A 127 -10.06 8.54 -15.41
C ALA A 127 -10.03 9.20 -14.01
N TYR A 128 -11.19 9.54 -13.46
CA TYR A 128 -11.29 10.09 -12.11
C TYR A 128 -10.92 9.07 -11.02
N GLN A 129 -11.34 7.80 -11.17
CA GLN A 129 -10.91 6.75 -10.24
C GLN A 129 -9.39 6.57 -10.26
N ALA A 130 -8.76 6.58 -11.44
CA ALA A 130 -7.31 6.55 -11.57
C ALA A 130 -6.65 7.79 -10.95
N ALA A 131 -7.23 8.98 -11.11
CA ALA A 131 -6.74 10.20 -10.47
C ALA A 131 -6.79 10.11 -8.95
N ARG A 132 -7.88 9.60 -8.38
CA ARG A 132 -8.00 9.36 -6.93
C ARG A 132 -6.94 8.39 -6.39
N GLN A 133 -6.57 7.38 -7.17
CA GLN A 133 -5.53 6.43 -6.79
C GLN A 133 -4.13 7.06 -6.76
N LYS A 134 -3.88 8.07 -7.62
CA LYS A 134 -2.62 8.82 -7.63
C LYS A 134 -2.50 9.85 -6.52
N GLY A 135 -3.60 10.17 -5.85
CA GLY A 135 -3.63 11.11 -4.73
C GLY A 135 -4.38 12.41 -5.01
N VAL A 136 -4.45 13.22 -3.96
CA VAL A 136 -5.16 14.53 -3.97
C VAL A 136 -4.50 15.48 -4.96
N GLY A 137 -5.31 16.16 -5.80
CA GLY A 137 -4.82 17.12 -6.80
C GLY A 137 -4.37 16.51 -8.12
N SER A 138 -4.40 15.19 -8.26
CA SER A 138 -3.98 14.53 -9.48
C SER A 138 -4.95 14.79 -10.64
N VAL A 139 -4.36 14.83 -11.84
CA VAL A 139 -5.09 14.92 -13.11
C VAL A 139 -4.74 13.70 -13.94
N VAL A 140 -5.73 12.92 -14.34
CA VAL A 140 -5.53 11.74 -15.19
C VAL A 140 -6.42 11.81 -16.42
N GLU A 141 -5.84 11.54 -17.58
CA GLU A 141 -6.55 11.38 -18.84
C GLU A 141 -6.94 9.92 -19.04
N PHE A 142 -8.16 9.70 -19.51
CA PHE A 142 -8.63 8.38 -19.88
C PHE A 142 -7.78 7.78 -21.00
N SER A 143 -7.36 6.54 -20.82
CA SER A 143 -6.85 5.69 -21.89
C SER A 143 -7.39 4.27 -21.73
N PRO A 144 -7.39 3.44 -22.81
CA PRO A 144 -7.79 2.04 -22.71
C PRO A 144 -6.98 1.23 -21.69
N GLU A 145 -5.70 1.56 -21.51
CA GLU A 145 -4.80 0.93 -20.53
C GLU A 145 -5.27 1.20 -19.11
N ILE A 146 -5.62 2.47 -18.81
CA ILE A 146 -6.18 2.86 -17.51
C ILE A 146 -7.52 2.16 -17.25
N GLU A 147 -8.35 2.02 -18.27
CA GLU A 147 -9.61 1.27 -18.15
C GLU A 147 -9.35 -0.20 -17.77
N GLN A 148 -8.40 -0.85 -18.45
CA GLN A 148 -8.03 -2.24 -18.14
C GLN A 148 -7.46 -2.36 -16.72
N GLU A 149 -6.63 -1.44 -16.29
CA GLU A 149 -6.08 -1.41 -14.94
C GLU A 149 -7.19 -1.27 -13.87
N ILE A 150 -8.10 -0.32 -14.04
CA ILE A 150 -9.22 -0.11 -13.11
C ILE A 150 -10.14 -1.33 -13.05
N LEU A 151 -10.46 -1.93 -14.19
CA LEU A 151 -11.27 -3.15 -14.24
C LEU A 151 -10.57 -4.34 -13.59
N ALA A 152 -9.25 -4.50 -13.82
CA ALA A 152 -8.45 -5.51 -13.15
C ALA A 152 -8.46 -5.33 -11.62
N ASN A 153 -8.27 -4.10 -11.14
CA ASN A 153 -8.31 -3.77 -9.72
C ASN A 153 -9.68 -4.06 -9.09
N GLN A 154 -10.78 -3.70 -9.77
CA GLN A 154 -12.14 -4.03 -9.32
C GLN A 154 -12.37 -5.55 -9.29
N SER A 155 -11.83 -6.27 -10.28
CA SER A 155 -11.89 -7.73 -10.32
C SER A 155 -11.14 -8.37 -9.14
N ILE A 156 -10.00 -7.83 -8.72
CA ILE A 156 -9.25 -8.29 -7.55
C ILE A 156 -10.14 -8.22 -6.30
N VAL A 157 -10.67 -7.04 -6.00
CA VAL A 157 -11.51 -6.81 -4.81
C VAL A 157 -12.75 -7.72 -4.81
N SER A 158 -13.47 -7.79 -5.94
CA SER A 158 -14.70 -8.59 -6.03
C SER A 158 -14.46 -10.10 -5.92
N ASN A 159 -13.28 -10.57 -6.31
CA ASN A 159 -12.93 -11.99 -6.26
C ASN A 159 -12.17 -12.39 -5.00
N PHE A 160 -11.78 -11.47 -4.15
CA PHE A 160 -10.94 -11.75 -2.97
C PHE A 160 -11.58 -12.75 -2.01
N LEU A 161 -12.79 -12.48 -1.51
CA LEU A 161 -13.45 -13.39 -0.56
C LEU A 161 -13.76 -14.78 -1.16
N PRO A 162 -14.30 -14.89 -2.40
CA PRO A 162 -14.40 -16.18 -3.07
C PRO A 162 -13.08 -16.93 -3.20
N ALA A 163 -11.99 -16.24 -3.56
CA ALA A 163 -10.67 -16.84 -3.69
C ALA A 163 -10.10 -17.33 -2.35
N LEU A 164 -10.34 -16.58 -1.28
CA LEU A 164 -9.95 -16.98 0.08
C LEU A 164 -10.66 -18.27 0.50
N GLN A 165 -11.97 -18.37 0.25
CA GLN A 165 -12.76 -19.56 0.53
C GLN A 165 -12.34 -20.76 -0.35
N ALA A 166 -11.98 -20.51 -1.59
CA ALA A 166 -11.49 -21.52 -2.53
C ALA A 166 -10.02 -21.95 -2.28
N LYS A 167 -9.35 -21.37 -1.28
CA LYS A 167 -7.94 -21.59 -0.95
C LYS A 167 -6.99 -21.32 -2.14
N GLU A 168 -7.30 -20.30 -2.94
CA GLU A 168 -6.44 -19.86 -4.03
C GLU A 168 -5.20 -19.11 -3.51
N PHE A 169 -5.17 -18.70 -2.23
CA PHE A 169 -4.02 -18.11 -1.57
C PHE A 169 -3.18 -19.21 -0.94
N VAL A 170 -1.92 -19.30 -1.36
CA VAL A 170 -0.93 -20.24 -0.85
C VAL A 170 0.23 -19.50 -0.22
N ILE A 171 0.91 -20.14 0.75
CA ILE A 171 2.02 -19.52 1.45
C ILE A 171 3.33 -20.07 0.89
N TYR A 172 4.22 -19.17 0.53
CA TYR A 172 5.62 -19.44 0.23
C TYR A 172 6.44 -18.99 1.42
N TYR A 173 7.57 -19.66 1.66
CA TYR A 173 8.45 -19.37 2.77
C TYR A 173 9.81 -18.94 2.24
N GLN A 174 10.28 -17.78 2.68
CA GLN A 174 11.64 -17.33 2.35
C GLN A 174 12.54 -17.50 3.57
N PRO A 175 13.60 -18.32 3.48
CA PRO A 175 14.49 -18.58 4.60
C PRO A 175 15.23 -17.32 5.08
N LYS A 176 15.30 -17.16 6.41
CA LYS A 176 16.16 -16.24 7.13
C LYS A 176 17.34 -17.07 7.68
N VAL A 177 18.57 -16.68 7.40
CA VAL A 177 19.77 -17.48 7.66
C VAL A 177 20.75 -16.70 8.53
N ASN A 178 21.28 -17.32 9.58
CA ASN A 178 22.33 -16.76 10.41
C ASN A 178 23.60 -16.54 9.59
N VAL A 179 24.17 -15.35 9.66
CA VAL A 179 25.40 -14.98 8.95
C VAL A 179 26.60 -15.76 9.50
N ALA A 180 26.65 -16.03 10.81
CA ALA A 180 27.80 -16.61 11.49
C ALA A 180 28.04 -18.07 11.11
N ASP A 181 27.00 -18.91 11.09
CA ASP A 181 27.08 -20.37 10.99
C ASP A 181 26.26 -20.98 9.86
N ARG A 182 25.56 -20.15 9.06
CA ARG A 182 24.73 -20.57 7.93
C ARG A 182 23.55 -21.47 8.33
N THR A 183 23.16 -21.48 9.59
CA THR A 183 21.97 -22.20 10.05
C THR A 183 20.70 -21.41 9.73
N MET A 184 19.60 -22.13 9.54
CA MET A 184 18.30 -21.49 9.34
C MET A 184 17.81 -20.90 10.65
N TYR A 185 17.70 -19.55 10.70
CA TYR A 185 17.17 -18.82 11.84
C TYR A 185 15.63 -18.88 11.89
N GLY A 186 14.99 -18.71 10.74
CA GLY A 186 13.55 -18.65 10.59
C GLY A 186 13.14 -18.58 9.13
N ALA A 187 11.91 -18.13 8.88
CA ALA A 187 11.46 -17.84 7.54
C ALA A 187 10.41 -16.74 7.53
N GLU A 188 10.25 -16.05 6.41
CA GLU A 188 9.16 -15.13 6.16
C GLU A 188 8.05 -15.82 5.35
N ALA A 189 6.79 -15.69 5.82
CA ALA A 189 5.61 -16.21 5.14
C ALA A 189 5.12 -15.19 4.10
N LEU A 190 5.22 -15.56 2.84
CA LEU A 190 4.91 -14.71 1.71
C LEU A 190 3.70 -15.26 0.95
N VAL A 191 2.58 -14.58 0.98
CA VAL A 191 1.36 -15.00 0.30
C VAL A 191 1.51 -14.94 -1.23
N ARG A 192 0.96 -15.95 -1.92
CA ARG A 192 0.85 -16.03 -3.38
C ARG A 192 -0.59 -16.33 -3.76
N TRP A 193 -1.15 -15.61 -4.68
CA TRP A 193 -2.49 -15.89 -5.20
C TRP A 193 -2.41 -16.67 -6.48
N ILE A 194 -2.84 -17.95 -6.45
CA ILE A 194 -2.86 -18.83 -7.61
C ILE A 194 -4.27 -18.91 -8.17
N ARG A 195 -4.51 -18.23 -9.26
CA ARG A 195 -5.83 -18.17 -9.89
C ARG A 195 -5.80 -18.77 -11.28
N ASN A 196 -6.66 -19.77 -11.53
CA ASN A 196 -6.70 -20.48 -12.82
C ASN A 196 -5.32 -21.00 -13.25
N GLY A 197 -4.52 -21.50 -12.30
CA GLY A 197 -3.17 -22.01 -12.55
C GLY A 197 -2.11 -20.94 -12.84
N LYS A 198 -2.44 -19.64 -12.68
CA LYS A 198 -1.50 -18.53 -12.85
C LYS A 198 -1.31 -17.79 -11.53
N MET A 199 -0.07 -17.39 -11.28
CA MET A 199 0.27 -16.58 -10.13
C MET A 199 -0.12 -15.11 -10.40
N VAL A 200 -0.94 -14.54 -9.52
CA VAL A 200 -1.21 -13.10 -9.46
C VAL A 200 -0.16 -12.49 -8.53
N PRO A 201 0.66 -11.54 -9.01
CA PRO A 201 1.71 -10.95 -8.20
C PRO A 201 1.16 -10.19 -6.98
N PRO A 202 1.80 -10.26 -5.78
CA PRO A 202 1.39 -9.52 -4.58
C PRO A 202 1.21 -8.01 -4.83
N MET A 203 2.10 -7.39 -5.59
CA MET A 203 2.03 -5.98 -5.98
C MET A 203 0.73 -5.59 -6.71
N GLN A 204 0.01 -6.55 -7.29
CA GLN A 204 -1.28 -6.28 -7.95
C GLN A 204 -2.46 -6.31 -6.99
N PHE A 205 -2.45 -7.19 -5.98
CA PHE A 205 -3.62 -7.37 -5.12
C PHE A 205 -3.49 -6.76 -3.72
N ILE A 206 -2.32 -6.79 -3.09
CA ILE A 206 -2.13 -6.24 -1.74
C ILE A 206 -2.53 -4.76 -1.66
N PRO A 207 -2.04 -3.85 -2.54
CA PRO A 207 -2.41 -2.44 -2.47
C PRO A 207 -3.92 -2.19 -2.70
N GLN A 208 -4.60 -3.07 -3.44
CA GLN A 208 -6.04 -2.97 -3.65
C GLN A 208 -6.81 -3.35 -2.37
N LEU A 209 -6.40 -4.45 -1.73
CA LEU A 209 -7.00 -4.93 -0.48
C LEU A 209 -6.76 -3.95 0.68
N GLU A 210 -5.60 -3.31 0.73
CA GLU A 210 -5.30 -2.25 1.70
C GLU A 210 -6.22 -1.04 1.53
N ARG A 211 -6.41 -0.57 0.29
CA ARG A 211 -7.32 0.56 0.01
C ARG A 211 -8.77 0.27 0.40
N GLU A 212 -9.21 -0.96 0.22
CA GLU A 212 -10.58 -1.40 0.58
C GLU A 212 -10.71 -1.88 2.04
N GLY A 213 -9.59 -1.92 2.79
CA GLY A 213 -9.57 -2.39 4.18
C GLY A 213 -9.76 -3.90 4.34
N SER A 214 -9.62 -4.67 3.26
CA SER A 214 -9.80 -6.14 3.29
C SER A 214 -8.50 -6.90 3.56
N VAL A 215 -7.35 -6.22 3.54
CA VAL A 215 -6.02 -6.82 3.72
C VAL A 215 -5.89 -7.53 5.07
N CYS A 216 -6.43 -6.99 6.15
CA CYS A 216 -6.39 -7.61 7.48
C CYS A 216 -6.97 -9.05 7.48
N LYS A 217 -7.97 -9.32 6.65
CA LYS A 217 -8.51 -10.69 6.50
C LYS A 217 -7.51 -11.62 5.82
N LEU A 218 -6.71 -11.11 4.89
CA LEU A 218 -5.65 -11.87 4.26
C LEU A 218 -4.53 -12.16 5.24
N ASP A 219 -4.12 -11.17 6.04
CA ASP A 219 -3.03 -11.31 7.01
C ASP A 219 -3.40 -12.34 8.09
N TYR A 220 -4.63 -12.30 8.61
CA TYR A 220 -5.14 -13.36 9.51
C TYR A 220 -5.20 -14.76 8.83
N TYR A 221 -5.57 -14.83 7.54
CA TYR A 221 -5.53 -16.09 6.82
C TYR A 221 -4.10 -16.63 6.67
N VAL A 222 -3.12 -15.75 6.44
CA VAL A 222 -1.70 -16.13 6.41
C VAL A 222 -1.27 -16.66 7.77
N LEU A 223 -1.58 -15.94 8.86
CA LEU A 223 -1.29 -16.38 10.23
C LEU A 223 -1.90 -17.75 10.54
N GLU A 224 -3.20 -17.95 10.23
CA GLU A 224 -3.85 -19.26 10.41
C GLU A 224 -3.15 -20.37 9.62
N SER A 225 -2.72 -20.08 8.39
CA SER A 225 -2.01 -21.04 7.53
C SER A 225 -0.63 -21.40 8.11
N VAL A 226 0.11 -20.41 8.62
CA VAL A 226 1.40 -20.59 9.30
C VAL A 226 1.22 -21.41 10.57
N CYS A 227 0.24 -21.10 11.41
CA CYS A 227 -0.06 -21.86 12.62
C CYS A 227 -0.41 -23.32 12.31
N ALA A 228 -1.23 -23.55 11.29
CA ALA A 228 -1.57 -24.89 10.84
C ALA A 228 -0.34 -25.68 10.39
N PHE A 229 0.56 -25.05 9.61
CA PHE A 229 1.82 -25.63 9.17
C PHE A 229 2.74 -25.99 10.34
N LEU A 230 2.99 -25.06 11.25
CA LEU A 230 3.83 -25.27 12.43
C LEU A 230 3.28 -26.42 13.30
N LYS A 231 1.97 -26.42 13.53
CA LYS A 231 1.31 -27.46 14.34
C LYS A 231 1.40 -28.85 13.72
N ASP A 232 1.21 -28.95 12.40
CA ASP A 232 1.36 -30.23 11.69
C ASP A 232 2.78 -30.78 11.85
N ARG A 233 3.80 -29.93 11.72
CA ARG A 233 5.20 -30.34 11.92
C ARG A 233 5.51 -30.75 13.35
N GLN A 234 5.03 -29.98 14.35
CA GLN A 234 5.17 -30.31 15.76
C GLN A 234 4.53 -31.68 16.09
N ASN A 235 3.32 -31.93 15.58
CA ASN A 235 2.62 -33.20 15.78
C ASN A 235 3.37 -34.39 15.16
N LYS A 236 4.12 -34.16 14.10
CA LYS A 236 4.97 -35.17 13.45
C LYS A 236 6.37 -35.28 14.09
N GLY A 237 6.68 -34.48 15.10
CA GLY A 237 8.01 -34.44 15.75
C GLY A 237 9.12 -33.91 14.84
N LEU A 238 8.76 -33.09 13.83
CA LEU A 238 9.69 -32.51 12.86
C LEU A 238 10.20 -31.15 13.35
N SER A 239 11.38 -30.76 12.85
CA SER A 239 11.98 -29.45 13.15
C SER A 239 11.05 -28.30 12.73
N VAL A 240 10.96 -27.27 13.57
CA VAL A 240 10.29 -26.02 13.33
C VAL A 240 11.24 -24.86 13.58
N VAL A 241 11.00 -23.74 12.92
CA VAL A 241 11.71 -22.47 13.09
C VAL A 241 10.67 -21.35 13.26
N PRO A 242 11.02 -20.21 13.84
CA PRO A 242 10.16 -19.05 13.87
C PRO A 242 9.75 -18.62 12.46
N ILE A 243 8.49 -18.26 12.30
CA ILE A 243 7.98 -17.77 11.00
C ILE A 243 7.35 -16.40 11.21
N SER A 244 7.82 -15.45 10.42
CA SER A 244 7.26 -14.11 10.41
C SER A 244 6.08 -13.99 9.43
N VAL A 245 5.09 -13.18 9.84
CA VAL A 245 3.88 -12.87 9.08
C VAL A 245 3.76 -11.38 8.94
N ASN A 246 3.59 -10.91 7.72
CA ASN A 246 3.38 -9.50 7.41
C ASN A 246 1.99 -9.05 7.85
N TYR A 247 1.93 -7.96 8.61
CA TYR A 247 0.70 -7.27 8.97
C TYR A 247 0.68 -5.88 8.34
N SER A 248 -0.35 -5.61 7.56
CA SER A 248 -0.58 -4.27 7.02
C SER A 248 -0.82 -3.27 8.16
N ARG A 249 -0.33 -2.05 7.98
CA ARG A 249 -0.61 -0.93 8.89
C ARG A 249 -2.12 -0.69 9.17
N ARG A 250 -3.01 -1.26 8.34
CA ARG A 250 -4.46 -1.21 8.57
C ARG A 250 -4.88 -1.88 9.88
N HIS A 251 -4.10 -2.81 10.38
CA HIS A 251 -4.32 -3.43 11.67
C HIS A 251 -4.21 -2.45 12.85
N LEU A 252 -3.46 -1.35 12.72
CA LEU A 252 -3.36 -0.31 13.76
C LEU A 252 -4.71 0.41 14.01
N GLU A 253 -5.68 0.26 13.12
CA GLU A 253 -7.05 0.76 13.27
C GLU A 253 -7.98 -0.22 14.02
N GLU A 254 -7.52 -1.45 14.31
CA GLU A 254 -8.30 -2.49 15.00
C GLU A 254 -8.07 -2.42 16.53
N GLU A 255 -9.13 -2.26 17.32
CA GLU A 255 -9.05 -2.14 18.79
C GLU A 255 -8.59 -3.44 19.48
N ASN A 256 -8.80 -4.60 18.85
CA ASN A 256 -8.54 -5.93 19.41
C ASN A 256 -7.52 -6.74 18.60
N LEU A 257 -6.57 -6.07 17.96
CA LEU A 257 -5.55 -6.71 17.12
C LEU A 257 -4.79 -7.83 17.84
N VAL A 258 -4.22 -7.52 19.01
CA VAL A 258 -3.39 -8.46 19.77
C VAL A 258 -4.22 -9.63 20.28
N GLU A 259 -5.37 -9.36 20.89
CA GLU A 259 -6.30 -10.40 21.38
C GLU A 259 -6.66 -11.39 20.26
N ARG A 260 -7.04 -10.89 19.10
CA ARG A 260 -7.42 -11.72 17.95
C ARG A 260 -6.26 -12.54 17.40
N THR A 261 -5.06 -11.96 17.37
CA THR A 261 -3.83 -12.66 16.95
C THR A 261 -3.54 -13.81 17.91
N LEU A 262 -3.60 -13.56 19.22
CA LEU A 262 -3.43 -14.57 20.27
C LEU A 262 -4.48 -15.68 20.17
N GLU A 263 -5.76 -15.34 20.01
CA GLU A 263 -6.84 -16.32 19.81
C GLU A 263 -6.57 -17.28 18.64
N ILE A 264 -5.99 -16.76 17.54
CA ILE A 264 -5.63 -17.60 16.39
C ILE A 264 -4.50 -18.55 16.78
N ILE A 265 -3.40 -18.07 17.36
CA ILE A 265 -2.22 -18.87 17.71
C ILE A 265 -2.61 -19.94 18.73
N ASP A 266 -3.34 -19.56 19.78
CA ASP A 266 -3.79 -20.45 20.85
C ASP A 266 -4.75 -21.54 20.34
N ARG A 267 -5.61 -21.23 19.39
CA ARG A 267 -6.53 -22.19 18.76
C ARG A 267 -5.79 -23.35 18.11
N TYR A 268 -4.62 -23.07 17.52
CA TYR A 268 -3.76 -24.11 16.92
C TYR A 268 -2.83 -24.74 17.96
N GLY A 269 -2.64 -24.12 19.13
CA GLY A 269 -1.73 -24.54 20.17
C GLY A 269 -0.27 -24.54 19.68
N VAL A 270 0.13 -23.47 19.02
CA VAL A 270 1.49 -23.18 18.58
C VAL A 270 2.18 -22.35 19.66
N ASP A 271 3.46 -22.62 19.91
CA ASP A 271 4.24 -21.80 20.83
C ASP A 271 4.43 -20.38 20.25
N HIS A 272 4.11 -19.36 21.06
CA HIS A 272 4.10 -17.95 20.62
C HIS A 272 5.44 -17.50 20.05
N HIS A 273 6.56 -17.97 20.62
CA HIS A 273 7.91 -17.62 20.13
C HIS A 273 8.23 -18.13 18.71
N LEU A 274 7.38 -18.98 18.13
CA LEU A 274 7.48 -19.42 16.74
C LEU A 274 6.78 -18.48 15.76
N ILE A 275 6.11 -17.44 16.26
CA ILE A 275 5.45 -16.42 15.44
C ILE A 275 6.16 -15.08 15.63
N GLU A 276 6.45 -14.43 14.54
CA GLU A 276 6.94 -13.04 14.48
C GLU A 276 5.97 -12.22 13.64
N ILE A 277 5.58 -11.05 14.12
CA ILE A 277 4.74 -10.12 13.35
C ILE A 277 5.62 -9.03 12.75
N GLU A 278 5.62 -8.94 11.42
CA GLU A 278 6.32 -7.90 10.68
C GLU A 278 5.37 -6.73 10.40
N LEU A 279 5.77 -5.53 10.81
CA LEU A 279 5.04 -4.31 10.60
C LEU A 279 5.79 -3.44 9.57
N THR A 280 5.09 -2.88 8.60
CA THR A 280 5.70 -1.98 7.62
C THR A 280 5.96 -0.60 8.21
N GLU A 281 7.10 0.02 7.86
CA GLU A 281 7.39 1.41 8.22
C GLU A 281 6.27 2.35 7.74
N SER A 282 5.84 3.27 8.60
CA SER A 282 4.78 4.24 8.30
C SER A 282 5.36 5.65 8.27
N GLU A 283 5.03 6.43 7.24
CA GLU A 283 5.36 7.85 7.15
C GLU A 283 4.55 8.71 8.15
N ASP A 284 3.50 8.18 8.75
CA ASP A 284 2.56 8.92 9.60
C ASP A 284 2.96 8.83 11.08
N PHE A 285 3.66 9.86 11.57
CA PHE A 285 4.16 10.00 12.95
C PHE A 285 3.07 9.97 14.05
N GLN A 286 1.80 10.10 13.70
CA GLN A 286 0.73 10.22 14.69
C GLN A 286 0.38 8.89 15.40
N ASN A 287 0.94 7.76 14.97
CA ASN A 287 0.57 6.42 15.44
C ASN A 287 1.66 5.69 16.23
N TYR A 288 2.80 6.34 16.57
CA TYR A 288 3.87 5.64 17.32
C TYR A 288 3.45 5.14 18.71
N GLU A 289 2.64 5.92 19.43
CA GLU A 289 2.14 5.49 20.74
C GLU A 289 1.26 4.23 20.63
N ILE A 290 0.40 4.17 19.60
CA ILE A 290 -0.45 3.01 19.36
C ILE A 290 0.42 1.81 18.95
N MET A 291 1.36 2.00 18.04
CA MET A 291 2.27 0.95 17.58
C MET A 291 3.14 0.43 18.73
N SER A 292 3.72 1.32 19.56
CA SER A 292 4.49 0.92 20.73
C SER A 292 3.67 0.07 21.69
N GLY A 293 2.43 0.50 22.00
CA GLY A 293 1.54 -0.27 22.86
C GLY A 293 1.24 -1.68 22.32
N ILE A 294 1.00 -1.80 21.01
CA ILE A 294 0.76 -3.10 20.34
C ILE A 294 2.02 -3.99 20.41
N ILE A 295 3.21 -3.43 20.16
CA ILE A 295 4.48 -4.15 20.20
C ILE A 295 4.78 -4.63 21.63
N ASP A 296 4.59 -3.78 22.61
CA ASP A 296 4.79 -4.13 24.03
C ASP A 296 3.84 -5.28 24.45
N GLU A 297 2.62 -5.27 23.95
CA GLU A 297 1.64 -6.32 24.25
C GLU A 297 1.98 -7.63 23.52
N PHE A 298 2.43 -7.62 22.28
CA PHE A 298 2.94 -8.81 21.59
C PHE A 298 4.14 -9.39 22.32
N LYS A 299 5.11 -8.56 22.69
CA LYS A 299 6.31 -8.95 23.43
C LYS A 299 5.97 -9.56 24.80
N ALA A 300 5.02 -8.95 25.53
CA ALA A 300 4.55 -9.49 26.83
C ALA A 300 3.93 -10.89 26.70
N ASN A 301 3.41 -11.24 25.52
CA ASN A 301 2.85 -12.54 25.20
C ASN A 301 3.84 -13.48 24.48
N GLY A 302 5.13 -13.11 24.35
CA GLY A 302 6.17 -13.93 23.76
C GLY A 302 6.14 -14.03 22.23
N ILE A 303 5.44 -13.10 21.55
CA ILE A 303 5.43 -12.99 20.09
C ILE A 303 6.53 -11.99 19.70
N GLY A 304 7.42 -12.41 18.77
CA GLY A 304 8.45 -11.55 18.19
C GLY A 304 7.84 -10.47 17.29
N THR A 305 8.48 -9.32 17.25
CA THR A 305 8.08 -8.22 16.35
C THR A 305 9.27 -7.67 15.59
N SER A 306 9.07 -7.36 14.32
CA SER A 306 10.07 -6.71 13.47
C SER A 306 9.46 -5.58 12.66
N ILE A 307 10.31 -4.66 12.24
CA ILE A 307 9.95 -3.62 11.28
C ILE A 307 10.55 -3.94 9.92
N ASP A 308 9.73 -3.83 8.88
CA ASP A 308 10.11 -4.05 7.50
C ASP A 308 10.46 -2.74 6.77
N ASP A 309 11.28 -2.85 5.70
CA ASP A 309 11.71 -1.75 4.85
C ASP A 309 12.40 -0.59 5.60
N PHE A 310 13.11 -0.87 6.72
CA PHE A 310 13.77 0.16 7.52
C PHE A 310 14.73 1.00 6.68
N GLY A 311 14.52 2.32 6.76
CA GLY A 311 15.37 3.33 6.10
C GLY A 311 14.79 3.87 4.80
N THR A 312 13.72 3.32 4.28
CA THR A 312 13.07 3.84 3.07
C THR A 312 12.18 5.04 3.35
N GLY A 313 11.77 5.25 4.63
CA GLY A 313 10.95 6.35 5.10
C GLY A 313 11.75 7.47 5.79
N PHE A 314 11.14 8.65 5.92
CA PHE A 314 11.76 9.82 6.57
C PHE A 314 11.87 9.69 8.11
N SER A 315 11.31 8.64 8.70
CA SER A 315 11.05 8.54 10.15
C SER A 315 11.80 7.44 10.87
N SER A 316 12.56 6.63 10.15
CA SER A 316 13.18 5.38 10.63
C SER A 316 13.94 5.50 11.95
N LEU A 317 14.76 6.53 12.14
CA LEU A 317 15.53 6.73 13.37
C LEU A 317 14.63 7.11 14.56
N ASN A 318 13.56 7.87 14.36
CA ASN A 318 12.63 8.18 15.43
C ASN A 318 11.86 6.95 15.87
N MET A 319 11.53 6.06 14.94
CA MET A 319 10.85 4.82 15.24
C MET A 319 11.69 3.92 16.15
N ILE A 320 12.97 3.71 15.84
CA ILE A 320 13.88 2.92 16.70
C ILE A 320 13.96 3.51 18.12
N LYS A 321 13.89 4.83 18.25
CA LYS A 321 13.94 5.50 19.54
C LYS A 321 12.66 5.32 20.36
N GLU A 322 11.50 5.35 19.72
CA GLU A 322 10.20 5.39 20.41
C GLU A 322 9.57 3.99 20.56
N VAL A 323 10.02 2.98 19.78
CA VAL A 323 9.41 1.65 19.72
C VAL A 323 10.44 0.57 20.08
N ASP A 324 10.11 -0.30 21.04
CA ASP A 324 11.00 -1.38 21.50
C ASP A 324 10.89 -2.65 20.65
N LEU A 325 11.31 -2.55 19.39
CA LEU A 325 11.36 -3.68 18.45
C LEU A 325 12.46 -4.68 18.82
N GLU A 326 12.26 -5.95 18.54
CA GLU A 326 13.29 -6.99 18.73
C GLU A 326 14.21 -7.10 17.52
N THR A 327 13.65 -6.93 16.33
CA THR A 327 14.34 -7.15 15.05
C THR A 327 14.11 -5.99 14.09
N ILE A 328 15.14 -5.59 13.37
CA ILE A 328 15.10 -4.53 12.37
C ILE A 328 15.56 -5.12 11.03
N LYS A 329 14.69 -5.07 10.00
CA LYS A 329 14.98 -5.53 8.65
C LYS A 329 15.48 -4.34 7.82
N ILE A 330 16.72 -4.42 7.38
CA ILE A 330 17.38 -3.37 6.59
C ILE A 330 17.11 -3.65 5.12
N ASP A 331 16.43 -2.71 4.46
CA ASP A 331 16.07 -2.83 3.04
C ASP A 331 17.30 -2.95 2.14
N LYS A 332 17.14 -3.71 1.06
CA LYS A 332 18.18 -3.95 0.06
C LYS A 332 18.83 -2.70 -0.53
N SER A 333 18.12 -1.55 -0.55
CA SER A 333 18.64 -0.29 -1.07
C SER A 333 19.82 0.24 -0.28
N PHE A 334 20.01 -0.22 0.96
CA PHE A 334 21.15 0.11 1.80
C PHE A 334 22.34 -0.84 1.64
N ILE A 335 22.12 -2.04 1.03
CA ILE A 335 23.21 -3.00 0.84
C ILE A 335 24.08 -2.51 -0.32
N PRO A 336 25.38 -2.26 -0.08
CA PRO A 336 26.27 -1.76 -1.13
C PRO A 336 26.38 -2.75 -2.30
N LEU A 337 26.32 -2.22 -3.53
CA LEU A 337 26.54 -3.03 -4.72
C LEU A 337 28.02 -3.45 -4.81
N GLU A 338 28.29 -4.60 -5.42
CA GLU A 338 29.66 -5.10 -5.61
C GLU A 338 30.46 -4.25 -6.59
N THR A 339 29.80 -3.73 -7.62
CA THR A 339 30.44 -2.87 -8.64
C THR A 339 30.87 -1.52 -8.05
N ASP A 340 31.98 -1.00 -8.55
CA ASP A 340 32.41 0.33 -8.18
C ASP A 340 31.52 1.39 -8.82
N TYR A 341 30.97 2.30 -7.99
CA TYR A 341 30.09 3.38 -8.42
C TYR A 341 30.30 4.66 -7.59
N PRO A 342 29.96 5.84 -8.14
CA PRO A 342 30.07 7.08 -7.37
C PRO A 342 29.18 7.07 -6.14
N GLY A 343 29.78 7.11 -4.94
CA GLY A 343 29.07 7.11 -3.67
C GLY A 343 29.16 5.82 -2.87
N LYS A 344 29.75 4.75 -3.41
CA LYS A 344 29.90 3.43 -2.73
C LYS A 344 30.48 3.55 -1.33
N ASP A 345 31.52 4.34 -1.12
CA ASP A 345 32.15 4.54 0.22
C ASP A 345 31.15 5.13 1.21
N ARG A 346 30.25 6.02 0.76
CA ARG A 346 29.19 6.60 1.58
C ARG A 346 28.15 5.55 1.98
N ASP A 347 27.74 4.72 1.03
CA ASP A 347 26.75 3.67 1.28
C ASP A 347 27.34 2.61 2.22
N LEU A 348 28.61 2.25 2.07
CA LEU A 348 29.33 1.38 3.01
C LEU A 348 29.34 1.96 4.45
N VAL A 349 29.66 3.25 4.58
CA VAL A 349 29.67 3.93 5.88
C VAL A 349 28.26 3.98 6.47
N MET A 350 27.25 4.29 5.66
CA MET A 350 25.85 4.33 6.12
C MET A 350 25.38 2.97 6.60
N PHE A 351 25.56 1.93 5.79
CA PHE A 351 25.14 0.58 6.16
C PHE A 351 25.84 0.11 7.45
N HIS A 352 27.16 0.28 7.54
CA HIS A 352 27.93 -0.06 8.73
C HIS A 352 27.39 0.68 9.96
N SER A 353 27.13 1.99 9.85
CA SER A 353 26.61 2.81 10.96
C SER A 353 25.22 2.37 11.41
N ILE A 354 24.34 1.94 10.47
CA ILE A 354 23.02 1.41 10.79
C ILE A 354 23.14 0.10 11.56
N VAL A 355 23.93 -0.86 11.07
CA VAL A 355 24.13 -2.15 11.75
C VAL A 355 24.74 -1.94 13.14
N GLN A 356 25.73 -1.05 13.26
CA GLN A 356 26.33 -0.72 14.55
C GLN A 356 25.31 -0.11 15.52
N LEU A 357 24.46 0.81 15.06
CA LEU A 357 23.39 1.39 15.88
C LEU A 357 22.42 0.31 16.38
N ILE A 358 22.01 -0.62 15.50
CA ILE A 358 21.10 -1.71 15.85
C ILE A 358 21.74 -2.59 16.93
N ASN A 359 23.01 -2.94 16.78
CA ASN A 359 23.77 -3.75 17.74
C ASN A 359 23.97 -3.04 19.08
N GLU A 360 24.27 -1.73 19.09
CA GLU A 360 24.39 -0.93 20.32
C GLU A 360 23.08 -0.81 21.10
N LEU A 361 21.94 -0.95 20.41
CA LEU A 361 20.62 -0.99 21.02
C LEU A 361 20.18 -2.40 21.45
N ASP A 362 21.06 -3.40 21.36
CA ASP A 362 20.78 -4.80 21.70
C ASP A 362 19.59 -5.38 20.89
N LYS A 363 19.53 -5.02 19.60
CA LYS A 363 18.52 -5.48 18.65
C LYS A 363 19.15 -6.37 17.60
N LYS A 364 18.34 -7.24 16.96
CA LYS A 364 18.79 -8.09 15.85
C LYS A 364 18.67 -7.36 14.53
N SER A 365 19.67 -7.52 13.68
CA SER A 365 19.68 -7.00 12.32
C SER A 365 19.40 -8.10 11.29
N ILE A 366 18.48 -7.83 10.34
CA ILE A 366 18.27 -8.67 9.16
C ILE A 366 18.61 -7.82 7.93
N ALA A 367 19.54 -8.28 7.11
CA ALA A 367 19.81 -7.68 5.81
C ALA A 367 18.99 -8.39 4.72
N GLU A 368 18.16 -7.63 4.01
CA GLU A 368 17.27 -8.16 2.99
C GLU A 368 17.82 -8.03 1.58
N GLY A 369 17.34 -8.90 0.66
CA GLY A 369 17.66 -8.83 -0.75
C GLY A 369 19.12 -9.13 -1.07
N VAL A 370 19.80 -9.90 -0.25
CA VAL A 370 21.19 -10.33 -0.48
C VAL A 370 21.24 -11.35 -1.61
N GLU A 371 22.10 -11.12 -2.60
CA GLU A 371 22.13 -11.92 -3.83
C GLU A 371 23.44 -12.66 -4.03
N THR A 372 24.53 -12.27 -3.32
CA THR A 372 25.86 -12.84 -3.55
C THR A 372 26.58 -13.25 -2.27
N VAL A 373 27.57 -14.12 -2.39
CA VAL A 373 28.42 -14.60 -1.28
C VAL A 373 29.30 -13.47 -0.75
N GLU A 374 29.78 -12.61 -1.62
CA GLU A 374 30.61 -11.45 -1.28
C GLU A 374 29.84 -10.48 -0.38
N GLN A 375 28.54 -10.28 -0.64
CA GLN A 375 27.67 -9.50 0.27
C GLN A 375 27.56 -10.15 1.64
N ILE A 376 27.43 -11.47 1.74
CA ILE A 376 27.39 -12.15 3.04
C ILE A 376 28.69 -11.94 3.81
N GLU A 377 29.86 -12.05 3.17
CA GLU A 377 31.14 -11.86 3.84
C GLU A 377 31.30 -10.41 4.34
N TYR A 378 30.82 -9.44 3.56
CA TYR A 378 30.75 -8.03 4.01
C TYR A 378 29.83 -7.89 5.22
N LEU A 379 28.61 -8.45 5.17
CA LEU A 379 27.64 -8.39 6.26
C LEU A 379 28.17 -9.04 7.54
N LYS A 380 28.91 -10.13 7.42
CA LYS A 380 29.61 -10.77 8.53
C LYS A 380 30.68 -9.84 9.12
N GLY A 381 31.43 -9.13 8.28
CA GLY A 381 32.47 -8.20 8.71
C GLY A 381 31.94 -6.98 9.47
N VAL A 382 30.72 -6.54 9.18
CA VAL A 382 30.08 -5.40 9.86
C VAL A 382 29.19 -5.82 11.05
N GLY A 383 29.09 -7.13 11.32
CA GLY A 383 28.34 -7.65 12.47
C GLY A 383 26.83 -7.72 12.28
N CYS A 384 26.36 -7.92 11.04
CA CYS A 384 24.95 -8.22 10.78
C CYS A 384 24.63 -9.66 11.22
N ASP A 385 23.46 -9.86 11.86
CA ASP A 385 23.11 -11.15 12.46
C ASP A 385 22.54 -12.12 11.47
N ILE A 386 21.59 -11.69 10.65
CA ILE A 386 20.72 -12.51 9.83
C ILE A 386 20.67 -11.96 8.39
N VAL A 387 20.56 -12.85 7.44
CA VAL A 387 20.41 -12.53 6.02
C VAL A 387 19.18 -13.20 5.45
N GLN A 388 18.47 -12.46 4.62
CA GLN A 388 17.39 -12.94 3.78
C GLN A 388 17.65 -12.51 2.33
N GLY A 389 17.70 -13.47 1.39
CA GLY A 389 17.95 -13.11 0.01
C GLY A 389 18.13 -14.30 -0.94
N TYR A 390 18.21 -13.97 -2.22
CA TYR A 390 18.30 -14.98 -3.30
C TYR A 390 19.63 -15.73 -3.32
N VAL A 391 20.62 -15.26 -2.58
CA VAL A 391 21.87 -15.99 -2.38
C VAL A 391 21.62 -17.36 -1.74
N PHE A 392 20.62 -17.49 -0.87
CA PHE A 392 20.22 -18.75 -0.27
C PHE A 392 19.07 -19.39 -1.05
N ASP A 393 17.89 -18.82 -0.98
CA ASP A 393 16.72 -19.27 -1.72
C ASP A 393 15.79 -18.10 -2.04
N LYS A 394 15.08 -18.22 -3.16
CA LYS A 394 13.88 -17.41 -3.42
C LYS A 394 12.75 -17.90 -2.52
N PRO A 395 11.63 -17.16 -2.38
CA PRO A 395 10.46 -17.68 -1.70
C PRO A 395 10.09 -19.08 -2.20
N LEU A 396 10.08 -20.07 -1.33
CA LEU A 396 9.91 -21.49 -1.62
C LEU A 396 8.44 -21.91 -1.42
N PRO A 397 7.87 -22.75 -2.30
CA PRO A 397 6.67 -23.51 -1.97
C PRO A 397 6.86 -24.32 -0.69
N GLN A 398 5.77 -24.63 0.01
CA GLN A 398 5.82 -25.31 1.30
C GLN A 398 6.62 -26.61 1.25
N GLU A 399 6.42 -27.43 0.22
CA GLU A 399 7.07 -28.75 0.09
C GLU A 399 8.60 -28.62 0.01
N ILE A 400 9.09 -27.65 -0.74
CA ILE A 400 10.53 -27.39 -0.88
C ILE A 400 11.10 -26.80 0.42
N PHE A 401 10.34 -25.92 1.10
CA PHE A 401 10.74 -25.40 2.41
C PHE A 401 10.84 -26.51 3.46
N GLU A 402 9.93 -27.49 3.45
CA GLU A 402 9.99 -28.66 4.31
C GLU A 402 11.26 -29.50 4.09
N GLU A 403 11.71 -29.65 2.83
CA GLU A 403 12.98 -30.30 2.50
C GLU A 403 14.18 -29.53 3.09
N ARG A 404 14.17 -28.20 3.04
CA ARG A 404 15.21 -27.36 3.67
C ARG A 404 15.25 -27.53 5.19
N LEU A 405 14.08 -27.55 5.84
CA LEU A 405 13.96 -27.77 7.29
C LEU A 405 14.39 -29.17 7.75
N ALA A 406 14.33 -30.15 6.87
CA ALA A 406 14.80 -31.52 7.17
C ALA A 406 16.33 -31.61 7.21
N SER A 407 17.07 -30.71 6.59
CA SER A 407 18.52 -30.63 6.62
C SER A 407 18.98 -29.80 7.84
N ALA A 408 19.95 -30.34 8.58
CA ALA A 408 20.57 -29.61 9.70
C ALA A 408 21.35 -28.35 9.23
N HIS A 409 21.96 -28.43 8.04
CA HIS A 409 22.78 -27.35 7.47
C HIS A 409 22.46 -27.17 5.98
N PRO A 410 21.28 -26.63 5.64
CA PRO A 410 20.84 -26.56 4.24
C PRO A 410 21.71 -25.64 3.38
N TYR A 411 22.50 -24.74 4.00
CA TYR A 411 23.28 -23.69 3.34
C TYR A 411 24.80 -23.77 3.62
N GLU A 412 25.28 -24.89 4.09
CA GLU A 412 26.71 -25.09 4.46
C GLU A 412 27.67 -24.79 3.29
N ASN A 413 27.25 -25.06 2.06
CA ASN A 413 28.08 -24.92 0.87
C ASN A 413 27.94 -23.58 0.13
N ILE A 414 27.29 -22.58 0.72
CA ILE A 414 27.09 -21.25 0.12
C ILE A 414 28.05 -20.21 0.68
#